data_40dd6dbbdd18541c70602e96adad9308
#
_entry.id   40dd6dbbdd18541c70602e96adad9308
#
_cell.length_a   1.000
_cell.length_b   1.000
_cell.length_c   1.000
_cell.angle_alpha   90.00
_cell.angle_beta   90.00
_cell.angle_gamma   90.00
#
_symmetry.space_group_name_H-M   'P 1'
#
loop_
_entity.id
_entity.type
_entity.pdbx_description
1 polymer ?
#
loop_
_entity_poly.entity_id
_entity_poly.type
_entity_poly.pdbx_seq_one_letter_code
_entity_poly.pdbx_strand_id
1 'polypeptide(L)'
;MQNNGNWNVYYRNSCINYGFVGKYFTCIFCIYCIGDYFIPCLTLPEEEPRFVVVWGQRHLRYLKEYRRNVYLDLLMSGRLNSYLADIEEQAQERFERLIDQMKQAQGITEQLKADNAWEWVGRMNNIQACARENVDKEMIYQ
;
A
#
# COMPACT_ATOMS: atom_id res chain seq x y z
N MET A 1 41.45 3.30 29.88
CA MET A 1 40.73 4.59 29.94
C MET A 1 39.51 4.45 29.08
N GLN A 2 38.36 4.16 29.70
CA GLN A 2 37.07 3.99 29.03
C GLN A 2 36.35 5.34 29.00
N ASN A 3 36.10 5.84 27.80
CA ASN A 3 35.30 7.05 27.60
C ASN A 3 33.82 6.66 27.60
N ASN A 4 33.18 6.76 28.74
CA ASN A 4 31.73 6.69 28.88
C ASN A 4 31.12 7.98 28.33
N GLY A 5 30.72 7.93 27.06
CA GLY A 5 29.93 8.99 26.44
C GLY A 5 28.56 9.10 27.10
N ASN A 6 28.45 9.97 28.07
CA ASN A 6 27.20 10.30 28.74
C ASN A 6 26.43 11.26 27.84
N TRP A 7 25.50 10.72 27.02
CA TRP A 7 24.60 11.53 26.21
C TRP A 7 23.51 12.10 27.12
N ASN A 8 23.72 13.33 27.61
CA ASN A 8 22.71 14.06 28.34
C ASN A 8 21.61 14.49 27.35
N VAL A 9 20.55 13.68 27.26
CA VAL A 9 19.32 14.05 26.58
C VAL A 9 18.52 14.95 27.54
N TYR A 10 18.61 16.24 27.33
CA TYR A 10 17.79 17.22 28.06
C TYR A 10 16.36 17.17 27.51
N TYR A 11 15.47 16.43 28.17
CA TYR A 11 14.04 16.56 27.98
C TYR A 11 13.59 17.89 28.60
N ARG A 12 13.47 18.92 27.81
CA ARG A 12 12.76 20.11 28.25
C ARG A 12 11.26 19.83 28.12
N ASN A 13 10.66 19.26 29.18
CA ASN A 13 9.22 19.13 29.35
C ASN A 13 8.55 20.50 29.32
N SER A 14 8.09 20.91 28.14
CA SER A 14 7.09 21.95 27.98
C SER A 14 5.95 21.38 27.15
N CYS A 15 5.41 20.23 27.54
CA CYS A 15 4.06 19.86 27.16
C CYS A 15 3.11 20.70 27.98
N ILE A 16 2.64 21.81 27.41
CA ILE A 16 1.49 22.53 27.98
C ILE A 16 0.30 21.58 27.82
N ASN A 17 -0.12 21.04 28.97
CA ASN A 17 -1.33 20.25 29.10
C ASN A 17 -2.55 21.11 28.71
N TYR A 18 -3.08 20.92 27.52
CA TYR A 18 -4.48 21.22 27.24
C TYR A 18 -5.26 19.90 27.26
N GLY A 19 -6.20 19.88 28.21
CA GLY A 19 -6.94 18.71 28.64
C GLY A 19 -7.73 18.01 27.55
N PHE A 20 -7.74 16.70 27.72
CA PHE A 20 -8.84 15.77 27.59
C PHE A 20 -9.76 15.87 26.35
N VAL A 21 -9.67 14.92 25.45
CA VAL A 21 -10.68 13.95 24.99
C VAL A 21 -10.14 13.20 23.76
N GLY A 22 -10.05 11.86 23.85
CA GLY A 22 -9.94 10.99 22.67
C GLY A 22 -8.55 10.41 22.38
N LYS A 23 -8.53 9.17 22.09
CA LYS A 23 -7.48 8.15 21.96
C LYS A 23 -6.31 8.40 20.99
N TYR A 24 -6.13 9.59 20.43
CA TYR A 24 -5.03 9.90 19.50
C TYR A 24 -4.44 11.27 19.80
N PHE A 25 -3.49 11.31 20.70
CA PHE A 25 -2.71 12.52 20.96
C PHE A 25 -1.41 12.45 20.12
N THR A 26 -1.45 12.88 18.87
CA THR A 26 -0.25 13.22 18.14
C THR A 26 0.26 14.57 18.61
N CYS A 27 1.28 14.58 19.46
CA CYS A 27 1.97 15.79 19.87
C CYS A 27 2.75 16.33 18.65
N ILE A 28 2.14 17.26 17.91
CA ILE A 28 2.71 17.84 16.68
C ILE A 28 3.96 18.69 16.94
N PHE A 29 4.33 18.95 18.21
CA PHE A 29 5.43 19.84 18.61
C PHE A 29 6.44 19.23 19.58
N CYS A 30 6.74 17.93 19.50
CA CYS A 30 7.91 17.40 20.17
C CYS A 30 9.16 17.73 19.35
N ILE A 31 10.08 18.51 19.93
CA ILE A 31 11.36 18.86 19.34
C ILE A 31 12.47 18.26 20.19
N TYR A 32 13.39 17.51 19.59
CA TYR A 32 14.62 17.07 20.24
C TYR A 32 15.71 18.10 20.02
N CYS A 33 16.50 18.35 21.04
CA CYS A 33 17.71 19.14 20.94
C CYS A 33 18.93 18.19 20.94
N ILE A 34 19.65 18.13 19.84
CA ILE A 34 20.90 17.38 19.73
C ILE A 34 22.02 18.39 19.45
N GLY A 35 22.78 18.75 20.48
CA GLY A 35 23.75 19.84 20.37
C GLY A 35 23.04 21.16 20.09
N ASP A 36 23.41 21.82 19.00
CA ASP A 36 22.83 23.11 18.56
C ASP A 36 21.66 22.96 17.56
N TYR A 37 21.22 21.71 17.28
CA TYR A 37 20.18 21.42 16.31
C TYR A 37 18.87 21.04 16.97
N PHE A 38 17.77 21.61 16.47
CA PHE A 38 16.40 21.28 16.86
C PHE A 38 15.78 20.37 15.81
N ILE A 39 15.51 19.12 16.18
CA ILE A 39 14.92 18.12 15.28
C ILE A 39 13.47 17.86 15.72
N PRO A 40 12.47 18.07 14.84
CA PRO A 40 11.10 17.74 15.18
C PRO A 40 10.92 16.24 15.34
N CYS A 41 10.21 15.83 16.40
CA CYS A 41 9.81 14.43 16.61
C CYS A 41 8.62 14.10 15.71
N LEU A 42 8.90 13.78 14.47
CA LEU A 42 7.87 13.34 13.52
C LEU A 42 7.71 11.84 13.67
N THR A 43 6.64 11.42 14.30
CA THR A 43 6.22 10.01 14.31
C THR A 43 5.11 9.86 13.28
N LEU A 44 5.33 8.98 12.30
CA LEU A 44 4.25 8.57 11.41
C LEU A 44 3.22 7.75 12.21
N PRO A 45 1.92 7.86 11.88
CA PRO A 45 0.92 6.98 12.47
C PRO A 45 1.33 5.52 12.24
N GLU A 46 1.18 4.68 13.26
CA GLU A 46 1.42 3.25 13.11
C GLU A 46 0.33 2.68 12.20
N GLU A 47 0.71 2.34 10.98
CA GLU A 47 -0.13 1.58 10.08
C GLU A 47 0.07 0.09 10.33
N GLU A 48 -1.03 -0.67 10.33
CA GLU A 48 -0.92 -2.12 10.29
C GLU A 48 -0.19 -2.54 9.02
N PRO A 49 0.81 -3.44 9.10
CA PRO A 49 1.56 -3.89 7.94
C PRO A 49 0.65 -4.73 7.05
N ARG A 50 0.04 -4.11 6.06
CA ARG A 50 -0.69 -4.81 5.00
C ARG A 50 0.24 -5.04 3.82
N PHE A 51 0.21 -6.24 3.28
CA PHE A 51 1.06 -6.61 2.16
C PHE A 51 0.51 -6.01 0.86
N VAL A 52 1.29 -5.15 0.24
CA VAL A 52 1.03 -4.61 -1.09
C VAL A 52 1.83 -5.44 -2.09
N VAL A 53 1.14 -6.16 -2.97
CA VAL A 53 1.76 -7.10 -3.90
C VAL A 53 1.87 -6.47 -5.31
N VAL A 54 1.29 -7.07 -6.31
CA VAL A 54 1.51 -6.68 -7.72
C VAL A 54 0.70 -5.47 -8.13
N TRP A 55 -0.61 -5.48 -7.84
CA TRP A 55 -1.54 -4.45 -8.29
C TRP A 55 -1.31 -3.13 -7.56
N GLY A 56 -1.17 -3.17 -6.25
CA GLY A 56 -0.91 -2.00 -5.45
C GLY A 56 0.43 -1.35 -5.77
N GLN A 57 1.48 -2.14 -6.08
CA GLN A 57 2.77 -1.59 -6.52
C GLN A 57 2.68 -0.90 -7.89
N ARG A 58 1.88 -1.44 -8.83
CA ARG A 58 1.62 -0.79 -10.11
C ARG A 58 0.88 0.53 -9.92
N HIS A 59 -0.15 0.52 -9.08
CA HIS A 59 -0.90 1.74 -8.75
C HIS A 59 -0.04 2.77 -8.04
N LEU A 60 0.82 2.36 -7.11
CA LEU A 60 1.80 3.24 -6.46
C LEU A 60 2.72 3.94 -7.48
N ARG A 61 3.22 3.21 -8.47
CA ARG A 61 4.03 3.78 -9.55
C ARG A 61 3.23 4.81 -10.35
N TYR A 62 2.00 4.47 -10.73
CA TYR A 62 1.11 5.37 -11.44
C TYR A 62 0.84 6.66 -10.64
N LEU A 63 0.54 6.57 -9.34
CA LEU A 63 0.33 7.73 -8.49
C LEU A 63 1.57 8.63 -8.42
N LYS A 64 2.77 8.06 -8.33
CA LYS A 64 4.02 8.83 -8.30
C LYS A 64 4.28 9.59 -9.59
N GLU A 65 3.96 9.00 -10.74
CA GLU A 65 4.23 9.57 -12.05
C GLU A 65 3.15 10.55 -12.52
N TYR A 66 1.88 10.20 -12.35
CA TYR A 66 0.75 10.92 -12.94
C TYR A 66 -0.13 11.65 -11.93
N ARG A 67 -0.21 11.18 -10.70
CA ARG A 67 -1.10 11.75 -9.66
C ARG A 67 -0.32 12.14 -8.39
N ARG A 68 0.77 12.85 -8.57
CA ARG A 68 1.70 13.20 -7.48
C ARG A 68 1.03 13.89 -6.28
N ASN A 69 0.02 14.71 -6.53
CA ASN A 69 -0.72 15.39 -5.45
C ASN A 69 -1.46 14.41 -4.56
N VAL A 70 -2.14 13.41 -5.15
CA VAL A 70 -2.84 12.35 -4.42
C VAL A 70 -1.84 11.48 -3.64
N TYR A 71 -0.70 11.16 -4.27
CA TYR A 71 0.36 10.42 -3.60
C TYR A 71 0.88 11.15 -2.35
N LEU A 72 1.15 12.45 -2.44
CA LEU A 72 1.63 13.26 -1.32
C LEU A 72 0.59 13.38 -0.22
N ASP A 73 -0.68 13.57 -0.56
CA ASP A 73 -1.79 13.64 0.40
C ASP A 73 -1.94 12.32 1.19
N LEU A 74 -1.93 11.18 0.49
CA LEU A 74 -1.98 9.86 1.11
C LEU A 74 -0.75 9.56 1.98
N LEU A 75 0.43 10.00 1.53
CA LEU A 75 1.68 9.85 2.28
C LEU A 75 1.66 10.69 3.55
N MET A 76 1.27 11.96 3.46
CA MET A 76 1.20 12.88 4.60
C MET A 76 0.13 12.49 5.61
N SER A 77 -0.97 11.92 5.15
CA SER A 77 -2.04 11.40 6.04
C SER A 77 -1.69 10.07 6.68
N GLY A 78 -0.58 9.41 6.28
CA GLY A 78 -0.18 8.10 6.77
C GLY A 78 -1.10 6.95 6.33
N ARG A 79 -1.93 7.14 5.30
CA ARG A 79 -2.92 6.15 4.84
C ARG A 79 -2.55 5.47 3.53
N LEU A 80 -1.32 5.70 3.05
CA LEU A 80 -0.88 5.20 1.75
C LEU A 80 -0.91 3.67 1.68
N ASN A 81 -0.39 2.99 2.70
CA ASN A 81 -0.29 1.53 2.69
C ASN A 81 -1.67 0.87 2.77
N SER A 82 -2.57 1.38 3.62
CA SER A 82 -3.93 0.84 3.70
C SER A 82 -4.70 1.06 2.40
N TYR A 83 -4.58 2.23 1.77
CA TYR A 83 -5.18 2.50 0.47
C TYR A 83 -4.66 1.56 -0.63
N LEU A 84 -3.34 1.32 -0.70
CA LEU A 84 -2.76 0.41 -1.68
C LEU A 84 -3.17 -1.05 -1.44
N ALA A 85 -3.34 -1.46 -0.19
CA ALA A 85 -3.82 -2.79 0.14
C ALA A 85 -5.29 -2.98 -0.25
N ASP A 86 -6.13 -1.95 -0.06
CA ASP A 86 -7.52 -1.98 -0.50
C ASP A 86 -7.64 -2.07 -2.03
N ILE A 87 -6.77 -1.36 -2.78
CA ILE A 87 -6.68 -1.49 -4.25
C ILE A 87 -6.21 -2.88 -4.66
N GLU A 88 -5.22 -3.46 -3.97
CA GLU A 88 -4.75 -4.83 -4.23
C GLU A 88 -5.88 -5.84 -4.10
N GLU A 89 -6.64 -5.78 -2.99
CA GLU A 89 -7.76 -6.69 -2.72
C GLU A 89 -8.87 -6.57 -3.77
N GLN A 90 -9.29 -5.35 -4.08
CA GLN A 90 -10.32 -5.10 -5.10
C GLN A 90 -9.87 -5.54 -6.50
N ALA A 91 -8.61 -5.31 -6.85
CA ALA A 91 -8.06 -5.72 -8.14
C ALA A 91 -7.97 -7.25 -8.25
N GLN A 92 -7.57 -7.92 -7.18
CA GLN A 92 -7.53 -9.38 -7.12
C GLN A 92 -8.92 -9.99 -7.27
N GLU A 93 -9.91 -9.48 -6.53
CA GLU A 93 -11.30 -9.93 -6.63
C GLU A 93 -11.86 -9.73 -8.04
N ARG A 94 -11.60 -8.58 -8.64
CA ARG A 94 -12.03 -8.28 -10.01
C ARG A 94 -11.37 -9.20 -11.03
N PHE A 95 -10.09 -9.46 -10.87
CA PHE A 95 -9.32 -10.36 -11.72
C PHE A 95 -9.87 -11.79 -11.70
N GLU A 96 -10.13 -12.35 -10.53
CA GLU A 96 -10.70 -13.68 -10.37
C GLU A 96 -12.08 -13.78 -11.00
N ARG A 97 -12.94 -12.79 -10.77
CA ARG A 97 -14.28 -12.70 -11.36
C ARG A 97 -14.23 -12.66 -12.89
N LEU A 98 -13.31 -11.91 -13.47
CA LEU A 98 -13.11 -11.85 -14.93
C LEU A 98 -12.64 -13.18 -15.50
N ILE A 99 -11.70 -13.85 -14.83
CA ILE A 99 -11.23 -15.19 -15.25
C ILE A 99 -12.39 -16.18 -15.30
N ASP A 100 -13.23 -16.21 -14.27
CA ASP A 100 -14.36 -17.15 -14.21
C ASP A 100 -15.41 -16.86 -15.29
N GLN A 101 -15.72 -15.58 -15.53
CA GLN A 101 -16.60 -15.18 -16.62
C GLN A 101 -16.06 -15.58 -17.99
N MET A 102 -14.77 -15.36 -18.25
CA MET A 102 -14.14 -15.71 -19.51
C MET A 102 -14.02 -17.23 -19.70
N LYS A 103 -13.74 -17.99 -18.63
CA LYS A 103 -13.76 -19.47 -18.68
C LYS A 103 -15.13 -20.00 -19.11
N GLN A 104 -16.18 -19.46 -18.48
CA GLN A 104 -17.55 -19.85 -18.81
C GLN A 104 -17.93 -19.50 -20.25
N ALA A 105 -17.58 -18.29 -20.68
CA ALA A 105 -17.85 -17.82 -22.05
C ALA A 105 -17.14 -18.63 -23.14
N GLN A 106 -15.92 -19.10 -22.86
CA GLN A 106 -15.13 -19.90 -23.79
C GLN A 106 -15.32 -21.40 -23.64
N GLY A 107 -16.16 -21.84 -22.70
CA GLY A 107 -16.44 -23.26 -22.46
C GLY A 107 -15.20 -24.07 -22.05
N ILE A 108 -14.28 -23.43 -21.30
CA ILE A 108 -13.06 -24.11 -20.84
C ILE A 108 -13.40 -24.98 -19.65
N THR A 109 -13.38 -26.30 -19.87
CA THR A 109 -13.72 -27.31 -18.86
C THR A 109 -12.49 -28.11 -18.45
N GLU A 110 -12.61 -28.80 -17.31
CA GLU A 110 -11.58 -29.77 -16.87
C GLU A 110 -11.44 -30.96 -17.84
N GLN A 111 -12.48 -31.25 -18.64
CA GLN A 111 -12.40 -32.26 -19.69
C GLN A 111 -11.40 -31.85 -20.79
N LEU A 112 -11.42 -30.60 -21.21
CA LEU A 112 -10.44 -30.10 -22.17
C LEU A 112 -9.00 -30.23 -21.65
N LYS A 113 -8.80 -30.06 -20.34
CA LYS A 113 -7.49 -30.25 -19.72
C LYS A 113 -7.04 -31.72 -19.76
N ALA A 114 -7.96 -32.66 -19.60
CA ALA A 114 -7.65 -34.09 -19.68
C ALA A 114 -7.37 -34.53 -21.13
N ASP A 115 -8.13 -34.01 -22.11
CA ASP A 115 -8.01 -34.38 -23.52
C ASP A 115 -6.83 -33.69 -24.22
N ASN A 116 -6.64 -32.39 -23.96
CA ASN A 116 -5.58 -31.60 -24.57
C ASN A 116 -5.03 -30.53 -23.62
N ALA A 117 -4.08 -30.94 -22.79
CA ALA A 117 -3.46 -30.07 -21.78
C ALA A 117 -2.78 -28.82 -22.40
N TRP A 118 -2.16 -28.93 -23.56
CA TRP A 118 -1.47 -27.82 -24.22
C TRP A 118 -2.44 -26.73 -24.70
N GLU A 119 -3.55 -27.15 -25.28
CA GLU A 119 -4.59 -26.22 -25.71
C GLU A 119 -5.25 -25.54 -24.51
N TRP A 120 -5.50 -26.30 -23.45
CA TRP A 120 -6.04 -25.76 -22.20
C TRP A 120 -5.12 -24.68 -21.61
N VAL A 121 -3.80 -24.95 -21.52
CA VAL A 121 -2.81 -23.98 -21.03
C VAL A 121 -2.78 -22.73 -21.91
N GLY A 122 -2.78 -22.88 -23.23
CA GLY A 122 -2.79 -21.75 -24.16
C GLY A 122 -4.00 -20.84 -23.98
N ARG A 123 -5.20 -21.42 -23.88
CA ARG A 123 -6.45 -20.69 -23.64
C ARG A 123 -6.47 -20.02 -22.27
N MET A 124 -6.01 -20.70 -21.22
CA MET A 124 -5.93 -20.14 -19.89
C MET A 124 -4.97 -18.95 -19.79
N ASN A 125 -3.80 -19.06 -20.41
CA ASN A 125 -2.84 -17.94 -20.45
C ASN A 125 -3.41 -16.71 -21.19
N ASN A 126 -4.15 -16.93 -22.27
CA ASN A 126 -4.82 -15.85 -22.99
C ASN A 126 -5.89 -15.18 -22.12
N ILE A 127 -6.73 -15.95 -21.43
CA ILE A 127 -7.73 -15.41 -20.49
C ILE A 127 -7.06 -14.59 -19.40
N GLN A 128 -6.01 -15.12 -18.77
CA GLN A 128 -5.28 -14.40 -17.73
C GLN A 128 -4.66 -13.09 -18.23
N ALA A 129 -4.12 -13.09 -19.45
CA ALA A 129 -3.58 -11.87 -20.07
C ALA A 129 -4.68 -10.82 -20.29
N CYS A 130 -5.81 -11.23 -20.91
CA CYS A 130 -6.94 -10.33 -21.13
C CYS A 130 -7.54 -9.79 -19.81
N ALA A 131 -7.71 -10.67 -18.82
CA ALA A 131 -8.22 -10.24 -17.51
C ALA A 131 -7.29 -9.23 -16.84
N ARG A 132 -5.97 -9.45 -16.92
CA ARG A 132 -4.96 -8.54 -16.36
C ARG A 132 -5.01 -7.17 -17.04
N GLU A 133 -5.08 -7.13 -18.36
CA GLU A 133 -5.20 -5.86 -19.10
C GLU A 133 -6.46 -5.09 -18.74
N ASN A 134 -7.58 -5.78 -18.54
CA ASN A 134 -8.83 -5.14 -18.13
C ASN A 134 -8.74 -4.54 -16.73
N VAL A 135 -8.20 -5.28 -15.76
CA VAL A 135 -7.98 -4.78 -14.41
C VAL A 135 -7.02 -3.58 -14.41
N ASP A 136 -5.91 -3.66 -15.16
CA ASP A 136 -4.96 -2.54 -15.28
C ASP A 136 -5.66 -1.27 -15.80
N LYS A 137 -6.52 -1.37 -16.80
CA LYS A 137 -7.24 -0.23 -17.38
C LYS A 137 -8.35 0.31 -16.49
N GLU A 138 -9.08 -0.59 -15.82
CA GLU A 138 -10.25 -0.21 -15.03
C GLU A 138 -9.88 0.33 -13.64
N MET A 139 -8.81 -0.17 -13.03
CA MET A 139 -8.53 0.10 -11.61
C MET A 139 -7.17 0.73 -11.34
N ILE A 140 -6.16 0.41 -12.18
CA ILE A 140 -4.78 0.84 -11.88
C ILE A 140 -4.47 2.20 -12.50
N TYR A 141 -4.96 2.46 -13.71
CA TYR A 141 -4.62 3.66 -14.49
C TYR A 141 -5.78 4.68 -14.60
N GLN A 142 -6.54 4.82 -13.53
CA GLN A 142 -7.61 5.84 -13.43
C GLN A 142 -7.16 7.13 -12.78
#